data_11eaaa1eea5c12461c98aa9effad6414
#
_entry.id   11eaaa1eea5c12461c98aa9effad6414
#
_cell.length_a   1.000
_cell.length_b   1.000
_cell.length_c   1.000
_cell.angle_alpha   90.00
_cell.angle_beta   90.00
_cell.angle_gamma   90.00
#
_symmetry.space_group_name_H-M   'P 1'
#
loop_
_entity.id
_entity.type
_entity.pdbx_description
1 polymer ?
#
loop_
_entity_poly.entity_id
_entity_poly.type
_entity_poly.pdbx_seq_one_letter_code
_entity_poly.pdbx_strand_id
1 'polypeptide(L)'
;MIVDERMVTYINSLDKGNTAFLDELEKEARENRVPIIRREMQSFLKVLLRITSPRLILEVGTAVGFSTLLMSEYAPEDCRITTIENYEKRIPIARENFRKAGKEDRITLLEGDAAQVLKTLEGSYDFIFMDAAKAQYIHFLPDILRLLSNGGILVSDNVLQDGDLIESHFAVERRNRTIYKRMREYLYVLKNHEQLETSILPLGDGITLSVRNRKVMKK
;
A
#
# COMPACT_ATOMS: atom_id res chain seq x y z
N MET A 1 6.78 14.72 -10.59
CA MET A 1 7.46 14.01 -9.46
C MET A 1 7.73 15.02 -8.35
N ILE A 2 7.45 14.67 -7.11
CA ILE A 2 7.56 15.58 -5.94
C ILE A 2 8.96 15.66 -5.35
N VAL A 3 9.86 14.75 -5.74
CA VAL A 3 11.28 14.73 -5.37
C VAL A 3 12.13 14.89 -6.63
N ASP A 4 13.29 15.54 -6.53
CA ASP A 4 14.21 15.72 -7.67
C ASP A 4 14.60 14.36 -8.26
N GLU A 5 14.43 14.21 -9.57
CA GLU A 5 14.64 12.95 -10.29
C GLU A 5 16.08 12.43 -10.20
N ARG A 6 17.06 13.33 -10.15
CA ARG A 6 18.48 12.97 -10.01
C ARG A 6 18.73 12.37 -8.62
N MET A 7 18.08 12.90 -7.57
CA MET A 7 18.14 12.32 -6.23
C MET A 7 17.54 10.91 -6.19
N VAL A 8 16.34 10.74 -6.77
CA VAL A 8 15.69 9.43 -6.86
C VAL A 8 16.55 8.44 -7.61
N THR A 9 17.13 8.83 -8.75
CA THR A 9 18.05 8.00 -9.54
C THR A 9 19.28 7.61 -8.74
N TYR A 10 19.89 8.56 -8.03
CA TYR A 10 21.05 8.28 -7.18
C TYR A 10 20.71 7.32 -6.05
N ILE A 11 19.62 7.57 -5.31
CA ILE A 11 19.19 6.70 -4.21
C ILE A 11 18.92 5.28 -4.72
N ASN A 12 18.18 5.15 -5.83
CA ASN A 12 17.87 3.85 -6.42
C ASN A 12 19.11 3.12 -6.94
N SER A 13 20.17 3.85 -7.33
CA SER A 13 21.45 3.23 -7.74
C SER A 13 22.20 2.56 -6.59
N LEU A 14 21.89 2.91 -5.34
CA LEU A 14 22.48 2.31 -4.14
C LEU A 14 21.71 1.07 -3.66
N ASP A 15 20.52 0.80 -4.22
CA ASP A 15 19.72 -0.37 -3.82
C ASP A 15 20.37 -1.66 -4.34
N LYS A 16 20.34 -2.70 -3.49
CA LYS A 16 20.89 -4.03 -3.84
C LYS A 16 19.97 -4.86 -4.77
N GLY A 17 18.80 -4.31 -5.12
CA GLY A 17 17.77 -5.03 -5.88
C GLY A 17 16.91 -5.95 -5.00
N ASN A 18 16.17 -6.82 -5.66
CA ASN A 18 15.30 -7.82 -5.06
C ASN A 18 15.87 -9.23 -5.29
N THR A 19 15.07 -10.25 -5.00
CA THR A 19 15.37 -11.62 -5.47
C THR A 19 15.22 -11.69 -6.99
N ALA A 20 15.92 -12.62 -7.64
CA ALA A 20 15.86 -12.79 -9.09
C ALA A 20 14.42 -12.93 -9.61
N PHE A 21 13.56 -13.62 -8.84
CA PHE A 21 12.15 -13.76 -9.18
C PHE A 21 11.39 -12.42 -9.16
N LEU A 22 11.60 -11.62 -8.12
CA LEU A 22 10.93 -10.30 -8.01
C LEU A 22 11.46 -9.32 -9.07
N ASP A 23 12.76 -9.36 -9.38
CA ASP A 23 13.35 -8.51 -10.44
C ASP A 23 12.78 -8.87 -11.83
N GLU A 24 12.57 -10.16 -12.11
CA GLU A 24 11.91 -10.63 -13.34
C GLU A 24 10.44 -10.20 -13.38
N LEU A 25 9.71 -10.37 -12.28
CA LEU A 25 8.32 -9.94 -12.18
C LEU A 25 8.17 -8.41 -12.32
N GLU A 26 9.11 -7.62 -11.76
CA GLU A 26 9.15 -6.17 -11.95
C GLU A 26 9.33 -5.82 -13.43
N LYS A 27 10.26 -6.51 -14.12
CA LYS A 27 10.53 -6.32 -15.53
C LYS A 27 9.29 -6.64 -16.38
N GLU A 28 8.69 -7.80 -16.19
CA GLU A 28 7.46 -8.22 -16.90
C GLU A 28 6.30 -7.22 -16.67
N ALA A 29 6.11 -6.78 -15.43
CA ALA A 29 5.07 -5.82 -15.10
C ALA A 29 5.29 -4.48 -15.85
N ARG A 30 6.52 -3.97 -15.90
CA ARG A 30 6.87 -2.74 -16.62
C ARG A 30 6.67 -2.87 -18.13
N GLU A 31 7.11 -3.98 -18.74
CA GLU A 31 6.93 -4.26 -20.17
C GLU A 31 5.44 -4.31 -20.54
N ASN A 32 4.61 -4.88 -19.68
CA ASN A 32 3.15 -4.97 -19.85
C ASN A 32 2.40 -3.71 -19.36
N ARG A 33 3.11 -2.66 -18.94
CA ARG A 33 2.55 -1.41 -18.42
C ARG A 33 1.59 -1.62 -17.24
N VAL A 34 1.86 -2.63 -16.42
CA VAL A 34 1.14 -2.82 -15.16
C VAL A 34 1.75 -1.88 -14.12
N PRO A 35 0.94 -1.03 -13.46
CA PRO A 35 1.46 -0.20 -12.39
C PRO A 35 1.86 -1.08 -11.21
N ILE A 36 3.09 -0.89 -10.76
CA ILE A 36 3.64 -1.49 -9.54
C ILE A 36 4.32 -0.41 -8.72
N ILE A 37 4.52 -0.67 -7.44
CA ILE A 37 5.19 0.27 -6.52
C ILE A 37 6.58 0.65 -7.01
N ARG A 38 6.94 1.92 -6.85
CA ARG A 38 8.24 2.49 -7.25
C ARG A 38 9.37 1.89 -6.40
N ARG A 39 10.61 1.91 -6.89
CA ARG A 39 11.77 1.32 -6.21
C ARG A 39 12.02 1.89 -4.82
N GLU A 40 11.91 3.19 -4.67
CA GLU A 40 12.01 3.84 -3.36
C GLU A 40 10.93 3.36 -2.37
N MET A 41 9.73 3.05 -2.85
CA MET A 41 8.67 2.45 -2.04
C MET A 41 8.98 1.00 -1.69
N GLN A 42 9.54 0.23 -2.64
CA GLN A 42 10.02 -1.13 -2.36
C GLN A 42 11.06 -1.14 -1.24
N SER A 43 12.08 -0.25 -1.33
CA SER A 43 13.12 -0.11 -0.33
C SER A 43 12.55 0.27 1.04
N PHE A 44 11.62 1.21 1.08
CA PHE A 44 10.94 1.63 2.31
C PHE A 44 10.16 0.48 2.94
N LEU A 45 9.35 -0.26 2.16
CA LEU A 45 8.60 -1.41 2.66
C LEU A 45 9.50 -2.50 3.23
N LYS A 46 10.62 -2.82 2.57
CA LYS A 46 11.60 -3.79 3.07
C LYS A 46 12.08 -3.46 4.49
N VAL A 47 12.45 -2.19 4.71
CA VAL A 47 12.91 -1.72 6.03
C VAL A 47 11.76 -1.74 7.04
N LEU A 48 10.59 -1.23 6.66
CA LEU A 48 9.45 -1.13 7.56
C LEU A 48 8.96 -2.51 8.03
N LEU A 49 8.90 -3.49 7.13
CA LEU A 49 8.53 -4.87 7.47
C LEU A 49 9.53 -5.54 8.43
N ARG A 50 10.83 -5.27 8.27
CA ARG A 50 11.85 -5.76 9.21
C ARG A 50 11.73 -5.12 10.60
N ILE A 51 11.39 -3.83 10.67
CA ILE A 51 11.20 -3.13 11.95
C ILE A 51 9.92 -3.65 12.65
N THR A 52 8.83 -3.81 11.91
CA THR A 52 7.51 -4.10 12.48
C THR A 52 7.24 -5.58 12.69
N SER A 53 7.90 -6.45 11.90
CA SER A 53 7.76 -7.90 11.94
C SER A 53 6.29 -8.36 12.04
N PRO A 54 5.42 -7.95 11.07
CA PRO A 54 4.00 -8.21 11.15
C PRO A 54 3.68 -9.70 10.97
N ARG A 55 2.65 -10.19 11.66
CA ARG A 55 2.12 -11.56 11.48
C ARG A 55 0.95 -11.61 10.51
N LEU A 56 0.14 -10.55 10.48
CA LEU A 56 -1.02 -10.45 9.60
C LEU A 56 -0.95 -9.14 8.81
N ILE A 57 -0.88 -9.28 7.48
CA ILE A 57 -0.87 -8.16 6.55
C ILE A 57 -2.18 -8.15 5.76
N LEU A 58 -2.79 -6.98 5.62
CA LEU A 58 -3.85 -6.72 4.66
C LEU A 58 -3.33 -5.79 3.57
N GLU A 59 -3.50 -6.19 2.32
CA GLU A 59 -3.22 -5.36 1.16
C GLU A 59 -4.51 -5.03 0.41
N VAL A 60 -4.69 -3.77 0.05
CA VAL A 60 -5.83 -3.34 -0.78
C VAL A 60 -5.29 -2.87 -2.12
N GLY A 61 -5.45 -3.72 -3.15
CA GLY A 61 -4.86 -3.55 -4.48
C GLY A 61 -3.71 -4.51 -4.73
N THR A 62 -4.00 -5.68 -5.30
CA THR A 62 -3.02 -6.74 -5.58
C THR A 62 -2.27 -6.52 -6.90
N ALA A 63 -2.96 -5.98 -7.91
CA ALA A 63 -2.51 -5.95 -9.30
C ALA A 63 -2.03 -7.34 -9.76
N VAL A 64 -0.75 -7.48 -10.14
CA VAL A 64 -0.13 -8.76 -10.52
C VAL A 64 0.57 -9.46 -9.36
N GLY A 65 0.42 -8.96 -8.12
CA GLY A 65 0.96 -9.57 -6.91
C GLY A 65 2.40 -9.18 -6.57
N PHE A 66 2.97 -8.16 -7.22
CA PHE A 66 4.36 -7.76 -6.99
C PHE A 66 4.58 -7.28 -5.55
N SER A 67 3.80 -6.31 -5.06
CA SER A 67 3.89 -5.79 -3.69
C SER A 67 3.58 -6.88 -2.65
N THR A 68 2.58 -7.72 -2.91
CA THR A 68 2.24 -8.86 -2.07
C THR A 68 3.43 -9.81 -1.88
N LEU A 69 4.09 -10.17 -2.98
CA LEU A 69 5.26 -11.05 -2.97
C LEU A 69 6.48 -10.39 -2.32
N LEU A 70 6.71 -9.10 -2.59
CA LEU A 70 7.74 -8.33 -1.89
C LEU A 70 7.49 -8.36 -0.38
N MET A 71 6.27 -8.09 0.07
CA MET A 71 5.95 -8.13 1.50
C MET A 71 6.11 -9.53 2.08
N SER A 72 5.72 -10.58 1.35
CA SER A 72 5.91 -11.97 1.77
C SER A 72 7.38 -12.37 1.93
N GLU A 73 8.29 -11.78 1.15
CA GLU A 73 9.73 -12.06 1.21
C GLU A 73 10.42 -11.41 2.42
N TYR A 74 9.96 -10.21 2.80
CA TYR A 74 10.61 -9.42 3.86
C TYR A 74 9.89 -9.49 5.22
N ALA A 75 8.66 -9.96 5.27
CA ALA A 75 7.95 -10.26 6.52
C ALA A 75 8.43 -11.59 7.12
N PRO A 76 8.14 -11.87 8.42
CA PRO A 76 8.43 -13.15 9.05
C PRO A 76 7.85 -14.35 8.27
N GLU A 77 8.47 -15.54 8.39
CA GLU A 77 8.03 -16.73 7.66
C GLU A 77 6.61 -17.19 8.04
N ASP A 78 6.19 -16.95 9.27
CA ASP A 78 4.85 -17.24 9.76
C ASP A 78 3.81 -16.16 9.43
N CYS A 79 4.22 -15.06 8.77
CA CYS A 79 3.32 -14.01 8.34
C CYS A 79 2.32 -14.52 7.30
N ARG A 80 1.05 -14.13 7.46
CA ARG A 80 -0.03 -14.36 6.49
C ARG A 80 -0.46 -13.05 5.86
N ILE A 81 -0.71 -13.06 4.56
CA ILE A 81 -1.11 -11.88 3.79
C ILE A 81 -2.48 -12.13 3.18
N THR A 82 -3.41 -11.23 3.45
CA THR A 82 -4.68 -11.14 2.72
C THR A 82 -4.57 -9.99 1.75
N THR A 83 -4.85 -10.21 0.47
CA THR A 83 -4.82 -9.18 -0.56
C THR A 83 -6.10 -9.16 -1.36
N ILE A 84 -6.53 -7.97 -1.82
CA ILE A 84 -7.84 -7.76 -2.47
C ILE A 84 -7.61 -7.21 -3.89
N GLU A 85 -8.27 -7.83 -4.89
CA GLU A 85 -8.25 -7.37 -6.28
C GLU A 85 -9.63 -7.54 -6.93
N ASN A 86 -10.03 -6.57 -7.74
CA ASN A 86 -11.29 -6.62 -8.47
C ASN A 86 -11.12 -6.70 -9.99
N TYR A 87 -9.90 -6.50 -10.50
CA TYR A 87 -9.68 -6.52 -11.94
C TYR A 87 -9.46 -7.94 -12.45
N GLU A 88 -10.50 -8.53 -13.03
CA GLU A 88 -10.57 -9.92 -13.48
C GLU A 88 -9.37 -10.37 -14.33
N LYS A 89 -8.77 -9.47 -15.13
CA LYS A 89 -7.61 -9.83 -15.96
C LYS A 89 -6.31 -9.97 -15.18
N ARG A 90 -6.19 -9.34 -14.00
CA ARG A 90 -4.98 -9.40 -13.17
C ARG A 90 -5.03 -10.53 -12.15
N ILE A 91 -6.20 -10.90 -11.69
CA ILE A 91 -6.42 -11.97 -10.70
C ILE A 91 -5.70 -13.28 -11.10
N PRO A 92 -5.90 -13.85 -12.30
CA PRO A 92 -5.23 -15.10 -12.67
C PRO A 92 -3.70 -14.92 -12.76
N ILE A 93 -3.21 -13.75 -13.15
CA ILE A 93 -1.78 -13.44 -13.20
C ILE A 93 -1.19 -13.43 -11.78
N ALA A 94 -1.85 -12.75 -10.84
CA ALA A 94 -1.42 -12.71 -9.45
C ALA A 94 -1.38 -14.11 -8.82
N ARG A 95 -2.42 -14.94 -9.03
CA ARG A 95 -2.44 -16.32 -8.55
C ARG A 95 -1.28 -17.15 -9.10
N GLU A 96 -1.01 -17.04 -10.41
CA GLU A 96 0.10 -17.74 -11.05
C GLU A 96 1.45 -17.27 -10.50
N ASN A 97 1.61 -15.97 -10.22
CA ASN A 97 2.83 -15.43 -9.62
C ASN A 97 3.02 -15.94 -8.18
N PHE A 98 1.96 -16.05 -7.38
CA PHE A 98 2.02 -16.63 -6.04
C PHE A 98 2.42 -18.11 -6.09
N ARG A 99 1.87 -18.87 -7.07
CA ARG A 99 2.22 -20.27 -7.30
C ARG A 99 3.69 -20.44 -7.71
N LYS A 100 4.16 -19.64 -8.67
CA LYS A 100 5.57 -19.67 -9.12
C LYS A 100 6.54 -19.33 -8.00
N ALA A 101 6.14 -18.41 -7.10
CA ALA A 101 6.94 -18.04 -5.94
C ALA A 101 6.85 -19.05 -4.78
N GLY A 102 5.98 -20.07 -4.86
CA GLY A 102 5.74 -21.02 -3.77
C GLY A 102 5.19 -20.39 -2.50
N LYS A 103 4.32 -19.38 -2.64
CA LYS A 103 3.77 -18.59 -1.52
C LYS A 103 2.25 -18.72 -1.34
N GLU A 104 1.61 -19.66 -2.05
CA GLU A 104 0.15 -19.84 -2.02
C GLU A 104 -0.40 -20.17 -0.63
N ASP A 105 0.37 -20.86 0.20
CA ASP A 105 0.03 -21.21 1.56
C ASP A 105 0.05 -20.00 2.53
N ARG A 106 0.71 -18.92 2.15
CA ARG A 106 0.88 -17.70 2.95
C ARG A 106 0.02 -16.53 2.48
N ILE A 107 -0.50 -16.58 1.24
CA ILE A 107 -1.19 -15.48 0.60
C ILE A 107 -2.63 -15.90 0.26
N THR A 108 -3.60 -15.15 0.77
CA THR A 108 -5.02 -15.30 0.45
C THR A 108 -5.45 -14.14 -0.44
N LEU A 109 -5.75 -14.43 -1.72
CA LEU A 109 -6.30 -13.46 -2.66
C LEU A 109 -7.82 -13.48 -2.60
N LEU A 110 -8.42 -12.36 -2.20
CA LEU A 110 -9.87 -12.14 -2.21
C LEU A 110 -10.25 -11.35 -3.47
N GLU A 111 -11.14 -11.94 -4.25
CA GLU A 111 -11.64 -11.34 -5.49
C GLU A 111 -12.88 -10.50 -5.22
N GLY A 112 -12.88 -9.25 -5.66
CA GLY A 112 -14.04 -8.38 -5.55
C GLY A 112 -13.72 -6.92 -5.26
N ASP A 113 -14.79 -6.13 -5.23
CA ASP A 113 -14.70 -4.71 -4.88
C ASP A 113 -14.26 -4.53 -3.43
N ALA A 114 -13.17 -3.79 -3.23
CA ALA A 114 -12.60 -3.60 -1.90
C ALA A 114 -13.59 -2.97 -0.90
N ALA A 115 -14.51 -2.10 -1.37
CA ALA A 115 -15.53 -1.51 -0.48
C ALA A 115 -16.54 -2.54 0.04
N GLN A 116 -16.71 -3.65 -0.66
CA GLN A 116 -17.57 -4.75 -0.20
C GLN A 116 -16.77 -5.75 0.62
N VAL A 117 -15.60 -6.16 0.10
CA VAL A 117 -14.75 -7.16 0.76
C VAL A 117 -14.32 -6.69 2.15
N LEU A 118 -13.86 -5.44 2.29
CA LEU A 118 -13.43 -4.89 3.58
C LEU A 118 -14.51 -4.97 4.66
N LYS A 119 -15.78 -4.79 4.32
CA LYS A 119 -16.91 -4.88 5.27
C LYS A 119 -17.10 -6.29 5.84
N THR A 120 -16.79 -7.30 5.04
CA THR A 120 -16.96 -8.71 5.43
C THR A 120 -15.76 -9.30 6.16
N LEU A 121 -14.60 -8.63 6.08
CA LEU A 121 -13.41 -9.09 6.78
C LEU A 121 -13.57 -8.95 8.30
N GLU A 122 -13.12 -9.97 8.98
CA GLU A 122 -13.03 -10.01 10.45
C GLU A 122 -11.56 -10.14 10.86
N GLY A 123 -11.29 -9.90 12.13
CA GLY A 123 -9.96 -10.01 12.68
C GLY A 123 -9.24 -8.67 12.78
N SER A 124 -7.93 -8.74 12.95
CA SER A 124 -7.09 -7.58 13.23
C SER A 124 -5.74 -7.76 12.54
N TYR A 125 -5.33 -6.79 11.73
CA TYR A 125 -4.09 -6.82 10.97
C TYR A 125 -3.03 -5.92 11.61
N ASP A 126 -1.81 -6.42 11.67
CA ASP A 126 -0.66 -5.68 12.24
C ASP A 126 -0.14 -4.64 11.26
N PHE A 127 -0.34 -4.91 9.98
CA PHE A 127 0.11 -4.07 8.89
C PHE A 127 -0.95 -4.01 7.80
N ILE A 128 -1.33 -2.81 7.39
CA ILE A 128 -2.25 -2.60 6.27
C ILE A 128 -1.55 -1.74 5.21
N PHE A 129 -1.51 -2.24 3.98
CA PHE A 129 -1.00 -1.54 2.83
C PHE A 129 -2.13 -1.19 1.86
N MET A 130 -2.32 0.11 1.60
CA MET A 130 -3.34 0.61 0.66
C MET A 130 -2.66 1.15 -0.60
N ASP A 131 -2.84 0.44 -1.71
CA ASP A 131 -2.44 0.85 -3.06
C ASP A 131 -3.56 0.54 -4.06
N ALA A 132 -4.71 1.16 -3.88
CA ALA A 132 -5.90 0.97 -4.67
C ALA A 132 -6.37 2.26 -5.36
N ALA A 133 -7.63 2.29 -5.82
CA ALA A 133 -8.21 3.48 -6.42
C ALA A 133 -8.27 4.64 -5.41
N LYS A 134 -7.43 5.64 -5.59
CA LYS A 134 -7.16 6.78 -4.67
C LYS A 134 -8.43 7.50 -4.21
N ALA A 135 -9.41 7.64 -5.11
CA ALA A 135 -10.70 8.26 -4.77
C ALA A 135 -11.53 7.48 -3.74
N GLN A 136 -11.15 6.23 -3.43
CA GLN A 136 -11.88 5.37 -2.50
C GLN A 136 -11.26 5.33 -1.10
N TYR A 137 -10.04 5.82 -0.90
CA TYR A 137 -9.32 5.73 0.38
C TYR A 137 -10.12 6.26 1.57
N ILE A 138 -10.76 7.43 1.41
CA ILE A 138 -11.61 8.00 2.46
C ILE A 138 -12.80 7.10 2.81
N HIS A 139 -13.33 6.37 1.83
CA HIS A 139 -14.44 5.45 2.02
C HIS A 139 -14.02 4.12 2.63
N PHE A 140 -12.79 3.67 2.38
CA PHE A 140 -12.23 2.47 3.00
C PHE A 140 -11.82 2.70 4.46
N LEU A 141 -11.50 3.94 4.83
CA LEU A 141 -10.89 4.27 6.11
C LEU A 141 -11.65 3.74 7.34
N PRO A 142 -12.99 3.80 7.43
CA PRO A 142 -13.70 3.23 8.59
C PRO A 142 -13.46 1.73 8.78
N ASP A 143 -13.48 0.95 7.69
CA ASP A 143 -13.22 -0.48 7.74
C ASP A 143 -11.73 -0.78 8.00
N ILE A 144 -10.83 -0.01 7.39
CA ILE A 144 -9.38 -0.09 7.65
C ILE A 144 -9.08 0.15 9.13
N LEU A 145 -9.68 1.15 9.76
CA LEU A 145 -9.50 1.42 11.19
C LEU A 145 -10.07 0.32 12.07
N ARG A 146 -11.19 -0.29 11.68
CA ARG A 146 -11.77 -1.44 12.37
C ARG A 146 -10.83 -2.65 12.33
N LEU A 147 -10.19 -2.88 11.18
CA LEU A 147 -9.31 -4.01 10.92
C LEU A 147 -7.88 -3.79 11.42
N LEU A 148 -7.43 -2.57 11.65
CA LEU A 148 -6.08 -2.26 12.11
C LEU A 148 -5.91 -2.57 13.59
N SER A 149 -4.91 -3.37 13.96
CA SER A 149 -4.61 -3.71 15.35
C SER A 149 -4.12 -2.51 16.18
N ASN A 150 -4.22 -2.58 17.50
CA ASN A 150 -3.60 -1.59 18.37
C ASN A 150 -2.07 -1.68 18.26
N GLY A 151 -1.43 -0.57 17.90
CA GLY A 151 -0.01 -0.52 17.54
C GLY A 151 0.27 -0.96 16.11
N GLY A 152 -0.76 -1.34 15.35
CA GLY A 152 -0.66 -1.69 13.94
C GLY A 152 -0.34 -0.48 13.05
N ILE A 153 0.19 -0.77 11.88
CA ILE A 153 0.67 0.21 10.91
C ILE A 153 -0.23 0.23 9.68
N LEU A 154 -0.62 1.42 9.28
CA LEU A 154 -1.27 1.69 8.00
C LEU A 154 -0.32 2.49 7.11
N VAL A 155 -0.03 1.97 5.93
CA VAL A 155 0.69 2.67 4.85
C VAL A 155 -0.27 2.88 3.69
N SER A 156 -0.37 4.11 3.19
CA SER A 156 -1.15 4.40 1.98
C SER A 156 -0.25 5.02 0.92
N ASP A 157 -0.22 4.42 -0.25
CA ASP A 157 0.64 4.87 -1.36
C ASP A 157 -0.05 5.88 -2.28
N ASN A 158 0.75 6.65 -3.00
CA ASN A 158 0.37 7.63 -4.01
C ASN A 158 -0.59 8.74 -3.50
N VAL A 159 -0.38 9.22 -2.28
CA VAL A 159 -1.29 10.16 -1.63
C VAL A 159 -1.08 11.63 -2.04
N LEU A 160 0.05 12.00 -2.68
CA LEU A 160 0.35 13.38 -3.06
C LEU A 160 0.09 13.68 -4.54
N GLN A 161 -0.24 12.67 -5.36
CA GLN A 161 -0.68 12.82 -6.74
C GLN A 161 0.25 13.69 -7.60
N ASP A 162 1.54 13.36 -7.64
CA ASP A 162 2.59 14.11 -8.35
C ASP A 162 2.62 15.63 -8.03
N GLY A 163 2.03 16.01 -6.88
CA GLY A 163 1.98 17.40 -6.43
C GLY A 163 0.65 18.11 -6.68
N ASP A 164 -0.32 17.49 -7.36
CA ASP A 164 -1.62 18.11 -7.63
C ASP A 164 -2.29 18.65 -6.34
N LEU A 165 -2.04 18.00 -5.19
CA LEU A 165 -2.70 18.37 -3.93
C LEU A 165 -2.30 19.74 -3.36
N ILE A 166 -1.15 20.29 -3.76
CA ILE A 166 -0.73 21.65 -3.35
C ILE A 166 -1.25 22.74 -4.28
N GLU A 167 -1.72 22.34 -5.46
CA GLU A 167 -2.27 23.27 -6.43
C GLU A 167 -3.64 23.85 -5.97
N SER A 168 -4.05 24.97 -6.59
CA SER A 168 -5.41 25.45 -6.41
C SER A 168 -6.39 24.49 -7.10
N HIS A 169 -7.61 24.37 -6.53
CA HIS A 169 -8.67 23.56 -7.12
C HIS A 169 -8.95 23.90 -8.60
N PHE A 170 -8.72 25.14 -9.01
CA PHE A 170 -8.93 25.60 -10.38
C PHE A 170 -7.82 25.16 -11.33
N ALA A 171 -6.59 24.99 -10.84
CA ALA A 171 -5.45 24.52 -11.61
C ALA A 171 -5.51 23.00 -11.86
N VAL A 172 -6.20 22.25 -11.01
CA VAL A 172 -6.36 20.80 -11.17
C VAL A 172 -7.32 20.47 -12.32
N GLU A 173 -6.88 19.57 -13.22
CA GLU A 173 -7.71 19.09 -14.33
C GLU A 173 -9.07 18.58 -13.85
N ARG A 174 -10.13 18.92 -14.59
CA ARG A 174 -11.52 18.60 -14.20
C ARG A 174 -11.72 17.12 -13.86
N ARG A 175 -11.08 16.20 -14.60
CA ARG A 175 -11.16 14.75 -14.36
C ARG A 175 -10.56 14.34 -13.01
N ASN A 176 -9.57 15.06 -12.50
CA ASN A 176 -8.84 14.76 -11.26
C ASN A 176 -9.45 15.44 -10.01
N ARG A 177 -10.40 16.36 -10.17
CA ARG A 177 -10.94 17.17 -9.05
C ARG A 177 -11.60 16.34 -7.96
N THR A 178 -12.26 15.24 -8.32
CA THR A 178 -12.88 14.34 -7.33
C THR A 178 -11.81 13.64 -6.50
N ILE A 179 -10.75 13.14 -7.14
CA ILE A 179 -9.63 12.49 -6.46
C ILE A 179 -8.92 13.51 -5.57
N TYR A 180 -8.59 14.69 -6.12
CA TYR A 180 -8.00 15.81 -5.39
C TYR A 180 -8.77 16.14 -4.09
N LYS A 181 -10.10 16.35 -4.18
CA LYS A 181 -10.93 16.67 -3.01
C LYS A 181 -10.90 15.55 -1.97
N ARG A 182 -11.15 14.31 -2.40
CA ARG A 182 -11.22 13.16 -1.51
C ARG A 182 -9.87 12.84 -0.86
N MET A 183 -8.78 13.01 -1.58
CA MET A 183 -7.44 12.77 -1.04
C MET A 183 -7.04 13.83 -0.01
N ARG A 184 -7.35 15.10 -0.24
CA ARG A 184 -7.15 16.16 0.78
C ARG A 184 -7.97 15.88 2.05
N GLU A 185 -9.21 15.45 1.90
CA GLU A 185 -10.06 15.03 3.02
C GLU A 185 -9.45 13.84 3.76
N TYR A 186 -9.00 12.83 3.03
CA TYR A 186 -8.34 11.64 3.58
C TYR A 186 -7.10 12.00 4.42
N LEU A 187 -6.21 12.82 3.87
CA LEU A 187 -5.01 13.28 4.58
C LEU A 187 -5.34 14.08 5.82
N TYR A 188 -6.35 14.96 5.73
CA TYR A 188 -6.82 15.75 6.87
C TYR A 188 -7.36 14.84 7.98
N VAL A 189 -8.23 13.88 7.62
CA VAL A 189 -8.80 12.93 8.58
C VAL A 189 -7.71 12.10 9.25
N LEU A 190 -6.76 11.54 8.49
CA LEU A 190 -5.65 10.77 9.06
C LEU A 190 -4.80 11.58 10.04
N LYS A 191 -4.46 12.84 9.69
CA LYS A 191 -3.64 13.71 10.54
C LYS A 191 -4.33 14.14 11.83
N ASN A 192 -5.66 14.20 11.85
CA ASN A 192 -6.45 14.66 12.99
C ASN A 192 -7.20 13.51 13.70
N HIS A 193 -6.96 12.25 13.32
CA HIS A 193 -7.67 11.12 13.92
C HIS A 193 -7.10 10.78 15.30
N GLU A 194 -7.94 10.78 16.34
CA GLU A 194 -7.54 10.58 17.74
C GLU A 194 -6.80 9.25 18.00
N GLN A 195 -7.07 8.22 17.20
CA GLN A 195 -6.48 6.89 17.37
C GLN A 195 -5.22 6.69 16.53
N LEU A 196 -4.80 7.65 15.72
CA LEU A 196 -3.66 7.52 14.83
C LEU A 196 -2.59 8.58 15.12
N GLU A 197 -1.34 8.17 15.01
CA GLU A 197 -0.22 9.08 14.80
C GLU A 197 0.23 8.94 13.35
N THR A 198 0.12 10.01 12.56
CA THR A 198 0.33 9.97 11.12
C THR A 198 1.42 10.91 10.65
N SER A 199 2.34 10.39 9.83
CA SER A 199 3.30 11.18 9.05
C SER A 199 2.95 11.11 7.55
N ILE A 200 3.11 12.22 6.84
CA ILE A 200 3.04 12.27 5.37
C ILE A 200 4.45 12.43 4.86
N LEU A 201 4.90 11.52 4.02
CA LEU A 201 6.27 11.46 3.52
C LEU A 201 6.30 11.66 2.00
N PRO A 202 7.19 12.53 1.47
CA PRO A 202 7.34 12.75 0.04
C PRO A 202 8.21 11.64 -0.59
N LEU A 203 7.76 10.38 -0.47
CA LEU A 203 8.40 9.20 -1.03
C LEU A 203 7.61 8.76 -2.26
N GLY A 204 8.28 8.57 -3.40
CA GLY A 204 7.60 8.24 -4.65
C GLY A 204 6.59 9.32 -5.05
N ASP A 205 5.31 8.96 -5.08
CA ASP A 205 4.18 9.87 -5.28
C ASP A 205 3.48 10.24 -3.96
N GLY A 206 4.26 10.23 -2.88
CA GLY A 206 3.82 10.52 -1.53
C GLY A 206 3.13 9.34 -0.84
N ILE A 207 3.48 9.14 0.41
CA ILE A 207 2.86 8.11 1.25
C ILE A 207 2.36 8.69 2.57
N THR A 208 1.40 8.01 3.20
CA THR A 208 1.15 8.18 4.63
C THR A 208 1.69 6.98 5.38
N LEU A 209 2.30 7.24 6.52
CA LEU A 209 2.64 6.26 7.53
C LEU A 209 1.87 6.59 8.80
N SER A 210 0.94 5.73 9.17
CA SER A 210 0.11 5.90 10.36
C SER A 210 0.30 4.72 11.31
N VAL A 211 0.40 5.01 12.60
CA VAL A 211 0.45 4.00 13.66
C VAL A 211 -0.82 4.14 14.51
N ARG A 212 -1.54 3.04 14.73
CA ARG A 212 -2.67 3.07 15.66
C ARG A 212 -2.18 3.14 17.10
N ASN A 213 -2.63 4.13 17.84
CA ASN A 213 -2.27 4.32 19.24
C ASN A 213 -2.64 3.08 20.07
N ARG A 214 -1.73 2.62 20.88
CA ARG A 214 -2.03 1.58 21.86
C ARG A 214 -3.00 2.15 22.89
N LYS A 215 -4.12 1.49 23.13
CA LYS A 215 -4.99 1.89 24.25
C LYS A 215 -4.15 1.87 25.53
N VAL A 216 -3.89 3.04 26.10
CA VAL A 216 -3.33 3.12 27.45
C VAL A 216 -4.42 2.56 28.36
N MET A 217 -4.19 1.37 28.92
CA MET A 217 -5.06 0.90 30.01
C MET A 217 -4.90 1.91 31.14
N LYS A 218 -5.91 2.75 31.34
CA LYS A 218 -5.98 3.56 32.58
C LYS A 218 -6.02 2.57 33.73
N LYS A 219 -4.93 2.56 34.52
CA LYS A 219 -4.88 1.85 35.80
C LYS A 219 -5.88 2.46 36.77
#